data_4b4f5112ac393d7770684e207ea112e9
#
_entry.id   4b4f5112ac393d7770684e207ea112e9
#
_cell.length_a   1.000
_cell.length_b   1.000
_cell.length_c   1.000
_cell.angle_alpha   90.00
_cell.angle_beta   90.00
_cell.angle_gamma   90.00
#
_symmetry.space_group_name_H-M   'P 1'
#
loop_
_entity.id
_entity.type
_entity.pdbx_description
1 polymer ?
#
loop_
_entity_poly.entity_id
_entity_poly.type
_entity_poly.pdbx_seq_one_letter_code
_entity_poly.pdbx_strand_id
1 'polypeptide(L)'
;MNYDFAAIEKKWQANWEKTKPYAAITGDKRPKFYGLIEFPYPSGQGLHVGHPRPFTAMDIVTRKKRMEGYNVLFPIGFDAFGLPTENYAIKNHIHPAVVTKNNIQNFTNQLKMLGYGFDWDRCVDTTDPNYYKWTQWIFLQMFKHGLAYKTTMPVNWCTSCKCVLANEEVVNGVCERCGSEVIR
;
A
#
# COMPACT_ATOMS: atom_id res chain seq x y z
N MET A 1 19.66 31.29 -19.71
CA MET A 1 18.40 30.58 -19.85
C MET A 1 18.03 30.02 -18.49
N ASN A 2 16.86 30.37 -17.95
CA ASN A 2 16.39 29.73 -16.74
C ASN A 2 15.84 28.34 -17.10
N TYR A 3 16.33 27.33 -16.43
CA TYR A 3 15.82 25.96 -16.57
C TYR A 3 14.47 25.83 -15.84
N ASP A 4 13.38 25.74 -16.61
CA ASP A 4 12.03 25.58 -16.06
C ASP A 4 11.73 24.11 -15.81
N PHE A 5 12.19 23.62 -14.67
CA PHE A 5 11.98 22.22 -14.27
C PHE A 5 10.49 21.87 -14.09
N ALA A 6 9.68 22.81 -13.59
CA ALA A 6 8.26 22.55 -13.34
C ALA A 6 7.48 22.30 -14.64
N ALA A 7 7.74 23.09 -15.68
CA ALA A 7 7.12 22.88 -16.99
C ALA A 7 7.59 21.56 -17.64
N ILE A 8 8.88 21.23 -17.50
CA ILE A 8 9.48 20.01 -18.05
C ILE A 8 8.89 18.77 -17.36
N GLU A 9 8.86 18.76 -16.04
CA GLU A 9 8.29 17.65 -15.24
C GLU A 9 6.83 17.41 -15.60
N LYS A 10 6.01 18.46 -15.62
CA LYS A 10 4.59 18.38 -15.98
C LYS A 10 4.38 17.81 -17.39
N LYS A 11 5.19 18.25 -18.35
CA LYS A 11 5.17 17.75 -19.73
C LYS A 11 5.46 16.25 -19.77
N TRP A 12 6.49 15.78 -19.07
CA TRP A 12 6.89 14.38 -19.12
C TRP A 12 5.94 13.48 -18.35
N GLN A 13 5.42 13.91 -17.21
CA GLN A 13 4.41 13.18 -16.46
C GLN A 13 3.16 12.95 -17.32
N ALA A 14 2.65 13.99 -18.00
CA ALA A 14 1.53 13.86 -18.91
C ALA A 14 1.83 12.91 -20.11
N ASN A 15 3.06 12.96 -20.63
CA ASN A 15 3.48 12.05 -21.70
C ASN A 15 3.52 10.59 -21.20
N TRP A 16 4.04 10.33 -20.01
CA TRP A 16 4.09 8.98 -19.46
C TRP A 16 2.71 8.41 -19.16
N GLU A 17 1.77 9.21 -18.67
CA GLU A 17 0.38 8.77 -18.53
C GLU A 17 -0.25 8.34 -19.86
N LYS A 18 0.02 9.09 -20.92
CA LYS A 18 -0.51 8.79 -22.26
C LYS A 18 0.16 7.57 -22.89
N THR A 19 1.49 7.49 -22.83
CA THR A 19 2.28 6.46 -23.56
C THR A 19 2.50 5.19 -22.75
N LYS A 20 2.30 5.22 -21.43
CA LYS A 20 2.47 4.10 -20.49
C LYS A 20 3.79 3.33 -20.66
N PRO A 21 4.95 4.01 -20.72
CA PRO A 21 6.23 3.38 -21.05
C PRO A 21 6.69 2.37 -19.98
N TYR A 22 6.06 2.37 -18.84
CA TYR A 22 6.39 1.51 -17.70
C TYR A 22 5.47 0.29 -17.56
N ALA A 23 4.44 0.15 -18.41
CA ALA A 23 3.53 -0.99 -18.37
C ALA A 23 4.25 -2.29 -18.78
N ALA A 24 4.06 -3.33 -17.98
CA ALA A 24 4.53 -4.68 -18.30
C ALA A 24 3.60 -5.34 -19.32
N ILE A 25 4.17 -6.02 -20.30
CA ILE A 25 3.40 -6.68 -21.36
C ILE A 25 3.20 -8.15 -21.02
N THR A 26 1.95 -8.56 -20.86
CA THR A 26 1.62 -9.97 -20.63
C THR A 26 1.93 -10.81 -21.87
N GLY A 27 2.62 -11.95 -21.68
CA GLY A 27 2.99 -12.83 -22.79
C GLY A 27 4.21 -12.40 -23.61
N ASP A 28 4.86 -11.29 -23.25
CA ASP A 28 6.11 -10.85 -23.91
C ASP A 28 7.21 -11.90 -23.76
N LYS A 29 7.99 -12.08 -24.85
CA LYS A 29 9.09 -13.03 -24.91
C LYS A 29 10.41 -12.54 -24.31
N ARG A 30 10.53 -11.25 -24.02
CA ARG A 30 11.71 -10.68 -23.36
C ARG A 30 11.90 -11.30 -21.97
N PRO A 31 13.13 -11.35 -21.46
CA PRO A 31 13.38 -11.80 -20.10
C PRO A 31 12.58 -10.95 -19.11
N LYS A 32 12.01 -11.60 -18.11
CA LYS A 32 11.13 -10.94 -17.11
C LYS A 32 11.96 -10.43 -15.94
N PHE A 33 11.61 -9.26 -15.44
CA PHE A 33 12.11 -8.74 -14.19
C PHE A 33 10.94 -8.23 -13.35
N TYR A 34 10.86 -8.69 -12.11
CA TYR A 34 9.83 -8.25 -11.16
C TYR A 34 10.49 -7.42 -10.06
N GLY A 35 10.22 -6.12 -10.05
CA GLY A 35 10.60 -5.21 -8.97
C GLY A 35 9.49 -5.14 -7.95
N LEU A 36 9.75 -5.54 -6.71
CA LEU A 36 8.78 -5.50 -5.62
C LEU A 36 9.24 -4.51 -4.56
N ILE A 37 8.30 -3.68 -4.12
CA ILE A 37 8.44 -2.80 -2.97
C ILE A 37 7.22 -2.97 -2.05
N GLU A 38 7.38 -2.55 -0.82
CA GLU A 38 6.30 -2.52 0.16
C GLU A 38 5.24 -1.48 -0.23
N PHE A 39 3.97 -1.87 -0.18
CA PHE A 39 2.86 -0.96 -0.44
C PHE A 39 2.66 -0.03 0.75
N PRO A 40 2.48 1.28 0.52
CA PRO A 40 2.24 2.21 1.61
C PRO A 40 0.85 2.02 2.22
N TYR A 41 0.76 2.28 3.53
CA TYR A 41 -0.53 2.45 4.21
C TYR A 41 -1.08 3.85 3.92
N PRO A 42 -2.25 4.00 3.32
CA PRO A 42 -2.87 5.30 3.09
C PRO A 42 -3.60 5.82 4.34
N SER A 43 -2.95 5.73 5.50
CA SER A 43 -3.51 6.07 6.81
C SER A 43 -3.33 7.53 7.22
N GLY A 44 -2.45 8.26 6.53
CA GLY A 44 -2.15 9.66 6.78
C GLY A 44 -2.53 10.57 5.61
N GLN A 45 -2.26 11.86 5.78
CA GLN A 45 -2.58 12.87 4.76
C GLN A 45 -1.62 12.85 3.56
N GLY A 46 -0.63 11.97 3.53
CA GLY A 46 0.32 11.85 2.42
C GLY A 46 1.55 11.02 2.78
N LEU A 47 2.45 10.91 1.81
CA LEU A 47 3.73 10.22 1.97
C LEU A 47 4.63 10.96 2.97
N HIS A 48 5.37 10.22 3.78
CA HIS A 48 6.49 10.76 4.54
C HIS A 48 7.82 10.42 3.84
N VAL A 49 8.90 11.09 4.23
CA VAL A 49 10.23 10.95 3.59
C VAL A 49 10.80 9.53 3.59
N GLY A 50 10.29 8.64 4.45
CA GLY A 50 10.67 7.22 4.45
C GLY A 50 10.17 6.45 3.23
N HIS A 51 9.05 6.84 2.62
CA HIS A 51 8.50 6.17 1.43
C HIS A 51 9.38 6.37 0.18
N PRO A 52 9.80 7.59 -0.21
CA PRO A 52 10.62 7.79 -1.39
C PRO A 52 11.95 7.02 -1.38
N ARG A 53 12.53 6.76 -0.23
CA ARG A 53 13.84 6.11 -0.13
C ARG A 53 13.88 4.73 -0.81
N PRO A 54 13.08 3.72 -0.43
CA PRO A 54 13.05 2.43 -1.11
C PRO A 54 12.47 2.53 -2.52
N PHE A 55 11.49 3.42 -2.75
CA PHE A 55 10.85 3.58 -4.06
C PHE A 55 11.84 4.09 -5.09
N THR A 56 12.65 5.11 -4.76
CA THR A 56 13.69 5.64 -5.64
C THR A 56 14.76 4.58 -5.93
N ALA A 57 15.21 3.84 -4.92
CA ALA A 57 16.21 2.80 -5.11
C ALA A 57 15.73 1.72 -6.10
N MET A 58 14.49 1.24 -5.94
CA MET A 58 13.93 0.24 -6.84
C MET A 58 13.59 0.83 -8.22
N ASP A 59 13.16 2.08 -8.31
CA ASP A 59 12.91 2.76 -9.58
C ASP A 59 14.17 2.84 -10.45
N ILE A 60 15.32 3.15 -9.84
CA ILE A 60 16.62 3.15 -10.55
C ILE A 60 16.91 1.76 -11.13
N VAL A 61 16.74 0.71 -10.33
CA VAL A 61 16.99 -0.67 -10.76
C VAL A 61 16.04 -1.07 -11.89
N THR A 62 14.74 -0.77 -11.76
CA THR A 62 13.74 -1.12 -12.78
C THR A 62 13.93 -0.37 -14.08
N ARG A 63 14.33 0.92 -14.04
CA ARG A 63 14.69 1.69 -15.24
C ARG A 63 15.92 1.09 -15.93
N LYS A 64 16.96 0.75 -15.16
CA LYS A 64 18.14 0.06 -15.70
C LYS A 64 17.74 -1.24 -16.39
N LYS A 65 16.90 -2.06 -15.76
CA LYS A 65 16.43 -3.34 -16.34
C LYS A 65 15.64 -3.13 -17.64
N ARG A 66 14.82 -2.09 -17.74
CA ARG A 66 14.15 -1.74 -19.01
C ARG A 66 15.15 -1.37 -20.10
N MET A 67 16.18 -0.59 -19.76
CA MET A 67 17.24 -0.23 -20.70
C MET A 67 18.07 -1.46 -21.16
N GLU A 68 18.19 -2.49 -20.34
CA GLU A 68 18.80 -3.79 -20.64
C GLU A 68 17.87 -4.71 -21.46
N GLY A 69 16.67 -4.26 -21.84
CA GLY A 69 15.74 -5.01 -22.69
C GLY A 69 14.81 -5.97 -21.93
N TYR A 70 14.72 -5.89 -20.61
CA TYR A 70 13.77 -6.71 -19.85
C TYR A 70 12.33 -6.20 -19.98
N ASN A 71 11.37 -7.12 -19.92
CA ASN A 71 9.98 -6.81 -19.63
C ASN A 71 9.83 -6.69 -18.11
N VAL A 72 9.71 -5.46 -17.63
CA VAL A 72 9.76 -5.16 -16.20
C VAL A 72 8.36 -4.95 -15.65
N LEU A 73 7.98 -5.75 -14.66
CA LEU A 73 6.82 -5.49 -13.80
C LEU A 73 7.29 -4.79 -12.53
N PHE A 74 6.85 -3.54 -12.35
CA PHE A 74 7.08 -2.75 -11.14
C PHE A 74 5.73 -2.16 -10.70
N PRO A 75 4.92 -2.95 -9.99
CA PRO A 75 3.60 -2.53 -9.55
C PRO A 75 3.69 -1.65 -8.31
N ILE A 76 2.64 -0.89 -8.09
CA ILE A 76 2.36 -0.20 -6.84
C ILE A 76 0.98 -0.63 -6.32
N GLY A 77 0.73 -0.41 -5.06
CA GLY A 77 -0.57 -0.64 -4.45
C GLY A 77 -0.71 0.13 -3.15
N PHE A 78 -1.82 -0.11 -2.47
CA PHE A 78 -2.13 0.50 -1.19
C PHE A 78 -2.59 -0.60 -0.24
N ASP A 79 -1.87 -0.75 0.88
CA ASP A 79 -2.31 -1.59 1.99
C ASP A 79 -3.31 -0.81 2.83
N ALA A 80 -4.58 -0.91 2.42
CA ALA A 80 -5.60 0.07 2.77
C ALA A 80 -6.49 -0.32 3.95
N PHE A 81 -6.44 -1.58 4.43
CA PHE A 81 -7.05 -1.95 5.70
C PHE A 81 -6.18 -1.54 6.87
N GLY A 82 -6.77 -1.00 7.94
CA GLY A 82 -6.00 -0.72 9.14
C GLY A 82 -6.70 0.15 10.17
N LEU A 83 -6.40 -0.12 11.44
CA LEU A 83 -6.90 0.61 12.61
C LEU A 83 -6.68 2.12 12.56
N PRO A 84 -5.53 2.66 12.09
CA PRO A 84 -5.33 4.11 12.05
C PRO A 84 -6.39 4.83 11.21
N THR A 85 -6.76 4.28 10.05
CA THR A 85 -7.83 4.85 9.21
C THR A 85 -9.20 4.73 9.86
N GLU A 86 -9.49 3.59 10.50
CA GLU A 86 -10.76 3.38 11.22
C GLU A 86 -10.90 4.33 12.41
N ASN A 87 -9.86 4.46 13.22
CA ASN A 87 -9.84 5.39 14.36
C ASN A 87 -10.01 6.86 13.92
N TYR A 88 -9.34 7.24 12.83
CA TYR A 88 -9.54 8.58 12.24
C TYR A 88 -10.98 8.77 11.76
N ALA A 89 -11.55 7.78 11.11
CA ALA A 89 -12.93 7.80 10.62
C ALA A 89 -13.94 7.93 11.76
N ILE A 90 -13.79 7.17 12.83
CA ILE A 90 -14.62 7.24 14.04
C ILE A 90 -14.54 8.63 14.67
N LYS A 91 -13.31 9.15 14.87
CA LYS A 91 -13.09 10.45 15.50
C LYS A 91 -13.71 11.60 14.70
N ASN A 92 -13.74 11.51 13.39
CA ASN A 92 -14.24 12.54 12.50
C ASN A 92 -15.66 12.29 11.99
N HIS A 93 -16.32 11.20 12.43
CA HIS A 93 -17.67 10.82 11.99
C HIS A 93 -17.77 10.66 10.45
N ILE A 94 -16.74 10.09 9.83
CA ILE A 94 -16.66 9.85 8.39
C ILE A 94 -16.53 8.34 8.16
N HIS A 95 -17.16 7.82 7.10
CA HIS A 95 -17.04 6.40 6.77
C HIS A 95 -15.60 6.05 6.36
N PRO A 96 -14.98 4.95 6.87
CA PRO A 96 -13.59 4.60 6.56
C PRO A 96 -13.27 4.52 5.07
N ALA A 97 -14.19 3.98 4.26
CA ALA A 97 -14.00 3.88 2.81
C ALA A 97 -13.82 5.24 2.13
N VAL A 98 -14.46 6.31 2.64
CA VAL A 98 -14.30 7.67 2.11
C VAL A 98 -12.90 8.20 2.44
N VAL A 99 -12.46 8.00 3.68
CA VAL A 99 -11.11 8.40 4.13
C VAL A 99 -10.06 7.68 3.30
N THR A 100 -10.16 6.35 3.18
CA THR A 100 -9.26 5.52 2.40
C THR A 100 -9.16 5.98 0.95
N LYS A 101 -10.29 6.19 0.29
CA LYS A 101 -10.34 6.65 -1.11
C LYS A 101 -9.65 8.00 -1.29
N ASN A 102 -9.89 8.95 -0.41
CA ASN A 102 -9.27 10.27 -0.48
C ASN A 102 -7.76 10.21 -0.25
N ASN A 103 -7.33 9.40 0.71
CA ASN A 103 -5.92 9.21 0.99
C ASN A 103 -5.19 8.51 -0.18
N ILE A 104 -5.77 7.44 -0.74
CA ILE A 104 -5.23 6.77 -1.93
C ILE A 104 -5.05 7.75 -3.08
N GLN A 105 -6.04 8.62 -3.32
CA GLN A 105 -5.94 9.63 -4.36
C GLN A 105 -4.78 10.60 -4.11
N ASN A 106 -4.61 11.05 -2.87
CA ASN A 106 -3.52 11.96 -2.51
C ASN A 106 -2.14 11.29 -2.66
N PHE A 107 -2.00 10.06 -2.14
CA PHE A 107 -0.78 9.26 -2.30
C PHE A 107 -0.44 9.03 -3.79
N THR A 108 -1.43 8.68 -4.59
CA THR A 108 -1.28 8.52 -6.04
C THR A 108 -0.74 9.78 -6.70
N ASN A 109 -1.31 10.93 -6.37
CA ASN A 109 -0.87 12.21 -6.91
C ASN A 109 0.58 12.51 -6.53
N GLN A 110 0.97 12.27 -5.27
CA GLN A 110 2.33 12.47 -4.80
C GLN A 110 3.34 11.51 -5.46
N LEU A 111 2.98 10.22 -5.60
CA LEU A 111 3.82 9.23 -6.28
C LEU A 111 4.02 9.56 -7.76
N LYS A 112 2.98 10.05 -8.43
CA LYS A 112 3.06 10.51 -9.83
C LYS A 112 3.91 11.76 -9.96
N MET A 113 3.82 12.68 -9.02
CA MET A 113 4.65 13.89 -8.97
C MET A 113 6.14 13.55 -8.83
N LEU A 114 6.48 12.51 -8.05
CA LEU A 114 7.85 12.00 -7.92
C LEU A 114 8.34 11.29 -9.19
N GLY A 115 7.46 10.99 -10.14
CA GLY A 115 7.82 10.48 -11.45
C GLY A 115 8.29 9.03 -11.49
N TYR A 116 7.93 8.21 -10.51
CA TYR A 116 8.30 6.79 -10.49
C TYR A 116 7.71 6.00 -11.66
N GLY A 117 8.50 5.07 -12.18
CA GLY A 117 8.14 4.19 -13.29
C GLY A 117 7.29 3.00 -12.87
N PHE A 118 6.24 3.23 -12.09
CA PHE A 118 5.28 2.18 -11.73
C PHE A 118 4.38 1.79 -12.89
N ASP A 119 3.98 0.52 -12.90
CA ASP A 119 2.91 0.02 -13.76
C ASP A 119 1.54 0.33 -13.11
N TRP A 120 1.00 1.50 -13.40
CA TRP A 120 -0.26 1.97 -12.83
C TRP A 120 -1.48 1.16 -13.27
N ASP A 121 -1.41 0.45 -14.40
CA ASP A 121 -2.49 -0.44 -14.86
C ASP A 121 -2.61 -1.69 -13.98
N ARG A 122 -1.58 -1.97 -13.18
CA ARG A 122 -1.54 -3.07 -12.20
C ARG A 122 -1.48 -2.58 -10.76
N CYS A 123 -2.01 -1.39 -10.52
CA CYS A 123 -2.15 -0.85 -9.17
C CYS A 123 -3.14 -1.69 -8.36
N VAL A 124 -2.78 -1.98 -7.12
CA VAL A 124 -3.58 -2.79 -6.19
C VAL A 124 -4.15 -1.92 -5.09
N ASP A 125 -5.43 -2.12 -4.79
CA ASP A 125 -6.07 -1.65 -3.56
C ASP A 125 -6.54 -2.89 -2.77
N THR A 126 -5.98 -3.10 -1.59
CA THR A 126 -6.29 -4.29 -0.79
C THR A 126 -7.73 -4.28 -0.26
N THR A 127 -8.42 -3.14 -0.29
CA THR A 127 -9.84 -3.03 0.06
C THR A 127 -10.79 -3.27 -1.11
N ASP A 128 -10.27 -3.44 -2.33
CA ASP A 128 -11.10 -3.84 -3.48
C ASP A 128 -11.59 -5.29 -3.29
N PRO A 129 -12.92 -5.54 -3.35
CA PRO A 129 -13.48 -6.90 -3.30
C PRO A 129 -12.88 -7.85 -4.34
N ASN A 130 -12.49 -7.35 -5.51
CA ASN A 130 -11.83 -8.17 -6.53
C ASN A 130 -10.44 -8.62 -6.13
N TYR A 131 -9.79 -7.91 -5.20
CA TYR A 131 -8.51 -8.29 -4.64
C TYR A 131 -8.69 -9.23 -3.43
N TYR A 132 -9.40 -8.83 -2.38
CA TYR A 132 -9.47 -9.60 -1.14
C TYR A 132 -10.29 -10.90 -1.25
N LYS A 133 -11.13 -11.07 -2.29
CA LYS A 133 -11.79 -12.36 -2.55
C LYS A 133 -10.80 -13.53 -2.63
N TRP A 134 -9.57 -13.28 -3.08
CA TRP A 134 -8.54 -14.31 -3.15
C TRP A 134 -7.98 -14.68 -1.78
N THR A 135 -7.85 -13.71 -0.87
CA THR A 135 -7.53 -13.96 0.54
C THR A 135 -8.61 -14.82 1.19
N GLN A 136 -9.88 -14.49 0.94
CA GLN A 136 -11.02 -15.28 1.42
C GLN A 136 -11.00 -16.70 0.84
N TRP A 137 -10.69 -16.83 -0.44
CA TRP A 137 -10.58 -18.14 -1.09
C TRP A 137 -9.46 -18.99 -0.47
N ILE A 138 -8.29 -18.41 -0.23
CA ILE A 138 -7.17 -19.09 0.44
C ILE A 138 -7.58 -19.57 1.82
N PHE A 139 -8.23 -18.71 2.61
CA PHE A 139 -8.75 -19.10 3.92
C PHE A 139 -9.69 -20.29 3.82
N LEU A 140 -10.62 -20.28 2.87
CA LEU A 140 -11.55 -21.38 2.66
C LEU A 140 -10.84 -22.69 2.26
N GLN A 141 -9.75 -22.63 1.48
CA GLN A 141 -8.95 -23.83 1.19
C GLN A 141 -8.28 -24.35 2.47
N MET A 142 -7.68 -23.45 3.27
CA MET A 142 -7.07 -23.85 4.56
C MET A 142 -8.10 -24.47 5.49
N PHE A 143 -9.29 -23.90 5.59
CA PHE A 143 -10.39 -24.43 6.40
C PHE A 143 -10.82 -25.83 5.92
N LYS A 144 -11.02 -26.02 4.61
CA LYS A 144 -11.39 -27.30 4.00
C LYS A 144 -10.36 -28.41 4.25
N HIS A 145 -9.08 -28.05 4.36
CA HIS A 145 -7.99 -29.01 4.62
C HIS A 145 -7.65 -29.15 6.11
N GLY A 146 -8.44 -28.56 7.01
CA GLY A 146 -8.22 -28.64 8.45
C GLY A 146 -7.03 -27.84 8.97
N LEU A 147 -6.46 -26.96 8.14
CA LEU A 147 -5.34 -26.08 8.52
C LEU A 147 -5.79 -24.81 9.25
N ALA A 148 -7.04 -24.42 9.09
CA ALA A 148 -7.67 -23.32 9.82
C ALA A 148 -8.96 -23.82 10.49
N TYR A 149 -9.19 -23.34 11.70
CA TYR A 149 -10.40 -23.69 12.47
C TYR A 149 -10.80 -22.51 13.36
N LYS A 150 -12.08 -22.49 13.72
CA LYS A 150 -12.62 -21.48 14.64
C LYS A 150 -12.41 -21.93 16.08
N THR A 151 -11.83 -21.04 16.90
CA THR A 151 -11.63 -21.28 18.33
C THR A 151 -11.78 -19.99 19.13
N THR A 152 -11.87 -20.14 20.45
CA THR A 152 -11.83 -19.01 21.39
C THR A 152 -10.49 -19.04 22.10
N MET A 153 -9.83 -17.89 22.19
CA MET A 153 -8.58 -17.75 22.92
C MET A 153 -8.53 -16.41 23.66
N PRO A 154 -7.79 -16.33 24.80
CA PRO A 154 -7.57 -15.05 25.46
C PRO A 154 -6.78 -14.09 24.57
N VAL A 155 -7.21 -12.85 24.50
CA VAL A 155 -6.54 -11.78 23.74
C VAL A 155 -6.26 -10.58 24.65
N ASN A 156 -5.25 -9.80 24.36
CA ASN A 156 -5.05 -8.51 25.02
C ASN A 156 -6.10 -7.52 24.49
N TRP A 157 -6.86 -6.92 25.37
CA TRP A 157 -7.92 -5.99 25.02
C TRP A 157 -7.68 -4.62 25.66
N CYS A 158 -7.62 -3.58 24.82
CA CYS A 158 -7.60 -2.20 25.31
C CYS A 158 -9.02 -1.70 25.52
N THR A 159 -9.37 -1.38 26.75
CA THR A 159 -10.71 -0.93 27.12
C THR A 159 -11.05 0.46 26.60
N SER A 160 -10.04 1.30 26.36
CA SER A 160 -10.18 2.66 25.83
C SER A 160 -10.26 2.67 24.30
N CYS A 161 -9.30 2.04 23.63
CA CYS A 161 -9.29 1.95 22.15
C CYS A 161 -10.32 0.96 21.61
N LYS A 162 -10.88 0.09 22.47
CA LYS A 162 -11.84 -0.98 22.10
C LYS A 162 -11.33 -1.87 20.98
N CYS A 163 -10.07 -2.28 21.07
CA CYS A 163 -9.42 -3.15 20.08
C CYS A 163 -8.56 -4.22 20.74
N VAL A 164 -8.34 -5.30 19.98
CA VAL A 164 -7.36 -6.34 20.30
C VAL A 164 -5.97 -5.79 20.03
N LEU A 165 -5.02 -6.11 20.91
CA LEU A 165 -3.62 -5.73 20.81
C LEU A 165 -2.74 -6.96 20.63
N ALA A 166 -1.72 -6.85 19.80
CA ALA A 166 -0.62 -7.79 19.78
C ALA A 166 0.19 -7.72 21.09
N ASN A 167 0.98 -8.74 21.37
CA ASN A 167 1.78 -8.74 22.61
C ASN A 167 2.78 -7.58 22.64
N GLU A 168 3.31 -7.20 21.50
CA GLU A 168 4.27 -6.11 21.29
C GLU A 168 3.65 -4.72 21.52
N GLU A 169 2.33 -4.60 21.38
CA GLU A 169 1.57 -3.36 21.59
C GLU A 169 1.17 -3.16 23.07
N VAL A 170 1.55 -4.10 23.95
CA VAL A 170 1.33 -4.02 25.40
C VAL A 170 2.65 -3.75 26.10
N VAL A 171 2.86 -2.54 26.55
CA VAL A 171 4.08 -2.11 27.24
C VAL A 171 3.78 -1.88 28.71
N ASN A 172 4.43 -2.65 29.59
CA ASN A 172 4.21 -2.58 31.04
C ASN A 172 2.73 -2.72 31.48
N GLY A 173 1.96 -3.56 30.77
CA GLY A 173 0.54 -3.80 31.07
C GLY A 173 -0.43 -2.74 30.56
N VAL A 174 0.08 -1.75 29.81
CA VAL A 174 -0.74 -0.69 29.21
C VAL A 174 -0.65 -0.68 27.68
N CYS A 175 -1.67 -0.14 27.04
CA CYS A 175 -1.74 0.05 25.60
C CYS A 175 -0.70 1.11 25.16
N GLU A 176 0.19 0.75 24.25
CA GLU A 176 1.22 1.66 23.73
C GLU A 176 0.64 2.93 23.06
N ARG A 177 -0.61 2.85 22.56
CA ARG A 177 -1.26 3.94 21.82
C ARG A 177 -1.93 4.97 22.72
N CYS A 178 -2.58 4.55 23.80
CA CYS A 178 -3.39 5.43 24.65
C CYS A 178 -3.00 5.40 26.13
N GLY A 179 -2.09 4.53 26.56
CA GLY A 179 -1.65 4.39 27.93
C GLY A 179 -2.67 3.77 28.90
N SER A 180 -3.84 3.32 28.39
CA SER A 180 -4.86 2.69 29.24
C SER A 180 -4.48 1.25 29.60
N GLU A 181 -4.97 0.77 30.76
CA GLU A 181 -4.80 -0.61 31.20
C GLU A 181 -5.33 -1.60 30.18
N VAL A 182 -4.59 -2.68 29.96
CA VAL A 182 -4.94 -3.78 29.08
C VAL A 182 -5.43 -4.95 29.92
N ILE A 183 -6.59 -5.47 29.56
CA ILE A 183 -7.16 -6.69 30.15
C ILE A 183 -6.99 -7.88 29.19
N ARG A 184 -7.08 -9.10 29.76
CA ARG A 184 -6.92 -10.34 28.98
C ARG A 184 -8.16 -11.20 29.06
#